data_9bc1531659e60cd07246ddb4de55de91
#
_entry.id   9bc1531659e60cd07246ddb4de55de91
#
_cell.length_a   1.000
_cell.length_b   1.000
_cell.length_c   1.000
_cell.angle_alpha   90.00
_cell.angle_beta   90.00
_cell.angle_gamma   90.00
#
_symmetry.space_group_name_H-M   'P 1'
#
loop_
_entity.id
_entity.type
_entity.pdbx_description
1 polymer ?
#
loop_
_entity_poly.entity_id
_entity_poly.type
_entity_poly.pdbx_seq_one_letter_code
_entity_poly.pdbx_strand_id
1 'polypeptide(L)'
;MSNQTTPFGYTIPAVRKVSPLRQRMIEDMTVRNFAPNTQESYLHQVSLFARHFGKSPAQLGPEEIRAYQIYLADERQVSVGTRIVAVSALRFLFRVTLQRDWTVQLIPTAKKDHRLPAILSPQEVLQLLQAAPSFTHHVIFSTMYGTGMRVSEAVHLRPPDIDSQRMMIRIELSKGHKGRDVQLSPKLLELLRCYWRQVRPGEWMFPGQIPDQPLGREAVGDAVAQASRRAGLKKHTTPHSLRHAYAVHLLEAGTDVRRIQLLLGHRSLSTTARYLRLATTAVCATTSPLDLLPLSIADSKA
;
A
#
# COMPACT_ATOMS: atom_id res chain seq x y z
N MET A 1 28.92 30.53 -1.88
CA MET A 1 28.64 29.23 -2.53
C MET A 1 28.76 29.44 -4.02
N SER A 2 29.87 29.02 -4.64
CA SER A 2 30.16 29.25 -6.05
C SER A 2 29.44 28.19 -6.90
N ASN A 3 28.46 28.65 -7.69
CA ASN A 3 27.89 27.85 -8.78
C ASN A 3 28.98 27.62 -9.83
N GLN A 4 29.31 26.40 -10.12
CA GLN A 4 30.18 26.09 -11.27
C GLN A 4 29.35 26.22 -12.56
N THR A 5 29.72 27.14 -13.40
CA THR A 5 29.13 27.34 -14.73
C THR A 5 29.91 26.48 -15.72
N THR A 6 29.23 25.63 -16.50
CA THR A 6 29.90 24.88 -17.57
C THR A 6 30.36 25.85 -18.69
N PRO A 7 31.33 25.45 -19.55
CA PRO A 7 31.76 26.27 -20.70
C PRO A 7 30.64 26.65 -21.67
N PHE A 8 29.49 26.02 -21.57
CA PHE A 8 28.28 26.21 -22.38
C PHE A 8 27.20 27.04 -21.69
N GLY A 9 27.47 27.69 -20.55
CA GLY A 9 26.53 28.59 -19.86
C GLY A 9 25.44 27.90 -19.03
N TYR A 10 25.48 26.56 -18.86
CA TYR A 10 24.54 25.84 -17.98
C TYR A 10 25.03 25.86 -16.53
N THR A 11 24.19 26.36 -15.65
CA THR A 11 24.46 26.33 -14.20
C THR A 11 24.16 24.92 -13.68
N ILE A 12 25.19 24.18 -13.28
CA ILE A 12 25.01 22.89 -12.59
C ILE A 12 24.45 23.20 -11.19
N PRO A 13 23.25 22.71 -10.82
CA PRO A 13 22.73 22.92 -9.48
C PRO A 13 23.71 22.30 -8.48
N ALA A 14 24.18 23.09 -7.54
CA ALA A 14 25.11 22.64 -6.49
C ALA A 14 24.54 21.39 -5.84
N VAL A 15 25.29 20.29 -5.86
CA VAL A 15 24.94 19.05 -5.14
C VAL A 15 24.72 19.46 -3.68
N ARG A 16 23.47 19.41 -3.21
CA ARG A 16 23.13 19.76 -1.82
C ARG A 16 23.95 18.85 -0.92
N LYS A 17 24.98 19.40 -0.27
CA LYS A 17 25.79 18.66 0.70
C LYS A 17 24.83 18.08 1.75
N VAL A 18 24.78 16.76 1.80
CA VAL A 18 24.00 16.05 2.82
C VAL A 18 24.61 16.41 4.18
N SER A 19 23.79 16.86 5.13
CA SER A 19 24.32 17.19 6.47
C SER A 19 24.91 15.94 7.14
N PRO A 20 25.96 16.07 7.98
CA PRO A 20 26.55 14.91 8.67
C PRO A 20 25.54 14.09 9.46
N LEU A 21 24.58 14.75 10.12
CA LEU A 21 23.50 14.08 10.83
C LEU A 21 22.60 13.25 9.91
N ARG A 22 22.23 13.80 8.75
CA ARG A 22 21.41 13.08 7.76
C ARG A 22 22.16 11.87 7.22
N GLN A 23 23.44 12.01 6.93
CA GLN A 23 24.28 10.92 6.43
C GLN A 23 24.36 9.80 7.47
N ARG A 24 24.67 10.12 8.73
CA ARG A 24 24.69 9.15 9.82
C ARG A 24 23.36 8.42 10.00
N MET A 25 22.24 9.14 9.92
CA MET A 25 20.91 8.50 10.00
C MET A 25 20.66 7.53 8.86
N ILE A 26 21.11 7.84 7.62
CA ILE A 26 21.04 6.92 6.47
C ILE A 26 21.85 5.65 6.75
N GLU A 27 23.08 5.79 7.22
CA GLU A 27 23.97 4.68 7.56
C GLU A 27 23.34 3.79 8.63
N ASP A 28 22.84 4.39 9.73
CA ASP A 28 22.14 3.69 10.79
C ASP A 28 20.92 2.89 10.32
N MET A 29 20.14 3.43 9.38
CA MET A 29 19.00 2.73 8.76
C MET A 29 19.47 1.62 7.82
N THR A 30 20.56 1.85 7.07
CA THR A 30 21.11 0.88 6.13
C THR A 30 21.64 -0.36 6.85
N VAL A 31 22.43 -0.17 7.93
CA VAL A 31 22.92 -1.27 8.77
C VAL A 31 21.77 -2.12 9.35
N ARG A 32 20.62 -1.50 9.62
CA ARG A 32 19.40 -2.18 10.10
C ARG A 32 18.50 -2.71 8.99
N ASN A 33 18.96 -2.67 7.75
CA ASN A 33 18.27 -3.18 6.56
C ASN A 33 16.86 -2.54 6.38
N PHE A 34 16.73 -1.25 6.64
CA PHE A 34 15.48 -0.54 6.37
C PHE A 34 15.25 -0.41 4.86
N ALA A 35 14.01 -0.64 4.44
CA ALA A 35 13.63 -0.47 3.04
C ALA A 35 13.85 0.99 2.58
N PRO A 36 14.30 1.22 1.32
CA PRO A 36 14.57 2.57 0.80
C PRO A 36 13.42 3.56 1.00
N ASN A 37 12.18 3.15 0.74
CA ASN A 37 11.00 3.98 0.95
C ASN A 37 10.80 4.37 2.44
N THR A 38 11.19 3.50 3.38
CA THR A 38 11.12 3.80 4.81
C THR A 38 12.20 4.81 5.19
N GLN A 39 13.41 4.65 4.64
CA GLN A 39 14.50 5.60 4.85
C GLN A 39 14.11 6.99 4.34
N GLU A 40 13.60 7.08 3.12
CA GLU A 40 13.14 8.34 2.51
C GLU A 40 12.03 8.99 3.35
N SER A 41 11.02 8.21 3.75
CA SER A 41 9.93 8.69 4.58
C SER A 41 10.42 9.23 5.93
N TYR A 42 11.35 8.54 6.59
CA TYR A 42 11.92 8.99 7.86
C TYR A 42 12.74 10.27 7.71
N LEU A 43 13.59 10.33 6.68
CA LEU A 43 14.39 11.52 6.38
C LEU A 43 13.50 12.73 6.04
N HIS A 44 12.39 12.49 5.34
CA HIS A 44 11.40 13.53 5.04
C HIS A 44 10.78 14.09 6.33
N GLN A 45 10.31 13.21 7.23
CA GLN A 45 9.71 13.64 8.51
C GLN A 45 10.71 14.41 9.39
N VAL A 46 11.96 13.96 9.47
CA VAL A 46 13.01 14.67 10.21
C VAL A 46 13.32 16.03 9.57
N SER A 47 13.29 16.12 8.25
CA SER A 47 13.48 17.40 7.54
C SER A 47 12.33 18.38 7.79
N LEU A 48 11.09 17.89 7.90
CA LEU A 48 9.94 18.72 8.26
C LEU A 48 10.06 19.24 9.70
N PHE A 49 10.47 18.38 10.64
CA PHE A 49 10.73 18.75 12.03
C PHE A 49 11.81 19.83 12.15
N ALA A 50 12.95 19.64 11.48
CA ALA A 50 14.03 20.63 11.46
C ALA A 50 13.59 21.99 10.89
N ARG A 51 12.80 21.97 9.80
CA ARG A 51 12.27 23.19 9.17
C ARG A 51 11.29 23.92 10.07
N HIS A 52 10.47 23.21 10.82
CA HIS A 52 9.48 23.82 11.71
C HIS A 52 10.16 24.69 12.79
N PHE A 53 11.28 24.22 13.37
CA PHE A 53 12.01 24.98 14.38
C PHE A 53 13.16 25.84 13.84
N GLY A 54 13.50 25.74 12.54
CA GLY A 54 14.64 26.44 11.97
C GLY A 54 16.00 26.05 12.56
N LYS A 55 16.08 24.90 13.28
CA LYS A 55 17.25 24.43 14.00
C LYS A 55 17.64 23.02 13.59
N SER A 56 18.89 22.64 13.84
CA SER A 56 19.31 21.25 13.69
C SER A 56 18.54 20.37 14.69
N PRO A 57 18.03 19.19 14.28
CA PRO A 57 17.38 18.26 15.22
C PRO A 57 18.26 17.87 16.41
N ALA A 58 19.58 17.89 16.25
CA ALA A 58 20.52 17.61 17.34
C ALA A 58 20.47 18.64 18.50
N GLN A 59 19.93 19.84 18.23
CA GLN A 59 19.79 20.92 19.22
C GLN A 59 18.42 20.94 19.90
N LEU A 60 17.49 20.08 19.43
CA LEU A 60 16.13 20.01 19.91
C LEU A 60 15.98 18.90 20.95
N GLY A 61 14.99 19.06 21.82
CA GLY A 61 14.76 18.18 22.96
C GLY A 61 13.32 17.66 23.05
N PRO A 62 12.94 17.09 24.21
CA PRO A 62 11.62 16.52 24.43
C PRO A 62 10.48 17.52 24.26
N GLU A 63 10.68 18.74 24.73
CA GLU A 63 9.63 19.78 24.68
C GLU A 63 9.32 20.21 23.26
N GLU A 64 10.36 20.35 22.41
CA GLU A 64 10.15 20.65 20.99
C GLU A 64 9.48 19.48 20.26
N ILE A 65 9.79 18.24 20.62
CA ILE A 65 9.13 17.08 20.05
C ILE A 65 7.64 17.07 20.43
N ARG A 66 7.33 17.35 21.69
CA ARG A 66 5.94 17.46 22.17
C ARG A 66 5.20 18.60 21.46
N ALA A 67 5.81 19.78 21.39
CA ALA A 67 5.23 20.93 20.68
C ALA A 67 4.95 20.61 19.21
N TYR A 68 5.88 19.91 18.53
CA TYR A 68 5.70 19.48 17.16
C TYR A 68 4.57 18.45 16.99
N GLN A 69 4.39 17.53 17.93
CA GLN A 69 3.27 16.58 17.88
C GLN A 69 1.91 17.29 18.01
N ILE A 70 1.83 18.31 18.90
CA ILE A 70 0.63 19.13 19.03
C ILE A 70 0.39 19.92 17.74
N TYR A 71 1.41 20.57 17.19
CA TYR A 71 1.33 21.27 15.91
C TYR A 71 0.81 20.37 14.77
N LEU A 72 1.32 19.12 14.68
CA LEU A 72 0.87 18.16 13.67
C LEU A 72 -0.61 17.74 13.89
N ALA A 73 -1.07 17.70 15.14
CA ALA A 73 -2.43 17.30 15.48
C ALA A 73 -3.43 18.42 15.28
N ASP A 74 -3.16 19.60 15.82
CA ASP A 74 -4.11 20.69 15.98
C ASP A 74 -4.05 21.70 14.82
N GLU A 75 -2.83 22.14 14.46
CA GLU A 75 -2.69 23.14 13.40
C GLU A 75 -2.65 22.53 12.01
N ARG A 76 -1.80 21.49 11.78
CA ARG A 76 -1.67 20.83 10.50
C ARG A 76 -2.75 19.78 10.23
N GLN A 77 -3.45 19.32 11.26
CA GLN A 77 -4.51 18.31 11.21
C GLN A 77 -4.16 17.08 10.34
N VAL A 78 -2.87 16.68 10.39
CA VAL A 78 -2.42 15.53 9.59
C VAL A 78 -3.00 14.22 10.15
N SER A 79 -3.17 13.25 9.25
CA SER A 79 -3.73 11.95 9.62
C SER A 79 -2.96 11.28 10.77
N VAL A 80 -3.67 10.48 11.57
CA VAL A 80 -3.05 9.67 12.64
C VAL A 80 -1.90 8.80 12.11
N GLY A 81 -2.07 8.24 10.89
CA GLY A 81 -1.01 7.47 10.23
C GLY A 81 0.26 8.28 9.98
N THR A 82 0.12 9.51 9.49
CA THR A 82 1.25 10.42 9.26
C THR A 82 1.94 10.79 10.58
N ARG A 83 1.16 11.06 11.64
CA ARG A 83 1.72 11.34 12.98
C ARG A 83 2.52 10.15 13.53
N ILE A 84 2.03 8.92 13.34
CA ILE A 84 2.75 7.71 13.74
C ILE A 84 4.10 7.59 13.01
N VAL A 85 4.13 7.87 11.70
CA VAL A 85 5.38 7.85 10.91
C VAL A 85 6.34 8.93 11.39
N ALA A 86 5.86 10.15 11.64
CA ALA A 86 6.68 11.24 12.18
C ALA A 86 7.30 10.87 13.54
N VAL A 87 6.48 10.35 14.46
CA VAL A 87 6.94 9.87 15.77
C VAL A 87 7.98 8.76 15.62
N SER A 88 7.74 7.79 14.72
CA SER A 88 8.68 6.69 14.51
C SER A 88 10.03 7.18 13.97
N ALA A 89 10.02 8.15 13.05
CA ALA A 89 11.21 8.78 12.50
C ALA A 89 12.00 9.55 13.56
N LEU A 90 11.32 10.34 14.42
CA LEU A 90 11.93 11.06 15.50
C LEU A 90 12.49 10.12 16.58
N ARG A 91 11.76 9.08 16.97
CA ARG A 91 12.27 8.05 17.88
C ARG A 91 13.53 7.40 17.34
N PHE A 92 13.55 7.05 16.04
CA PHE A 92 14.73 6.49 15.42
C PHE A 92 15.90 7.46 15.47
N LEU A 93 15.71 8.70 15.05
CA LEU A 93 16.74 9.74 15.06
C LEU A 93 17.34 9.92 16.48
N PHE A 94 16.49 10.15 17.48
CA PHE A 94 16.98 10.49 18.82
C PHE A 94 17.56 9.27 19.53
N ARG A 95 16.92 8.11 19.46
CA ARG A 95 17.37 6.91 20.15
C ARG A 95 18.58 6.26 19.48
N VAL A 96 18.55 6.13 18.14
CA VAL A 96 19.57 5.36 17.42
C VAL A 96 20.70 6.27 16.95
N THR A 97 20.37 7.34 16.21
CA THR A 97 21.40 8.19 15.58
C THR A 97 22.04 9.14 16.58
N LEU A 98 21.26 9.75 17.47
CA LEU A 98 21.76 10.69 18.49
C LEU A 98 22.08 10.01 19.83
N GLN A 99 21.71 8.74 20.02
CA GLN A 99 21.96 7.93 21.22
C GLN A 99 21.47 8.59 22.52
N ARG A 100 20.25 9.18 22.48
CA ARG A 100 19.62 9.82 23.62
C ARG A 100 18.56 8.91 24.25
N ASP A 101 18.77 8.44 25.47
CA ASP A 101 17.94 7.41 26.12
C ASP A 101 16.54 7.88 26.57
N TRP A 102 16.35 9.18 26.78
CA TRP A 102 15.07 9.75 27.24
C TRP A 102 13.91 9.66 26.27
N THR A 103 14.18 9.34 24.99
CA THR A 103 13.22 9.51 23.90
C THR A 103 12.03 8.55 23.89
N VAL A 104 12.19 7.33 24.42
CA VAL A 104 11.14 6.29 24.25
C VAL A 104 9.93 6.56 25.14
N GLN A 105 10.15 7.08 26.35
CA GLN A 105 9.09 7.33 27.33
C GLN A 105 8.37 8.67 27.08
N LEU A 106 9.08 9.66 26.53
CA LEU A 106 8.58 11.03 26.38
C LEU A 106 7.91 11.32 25.03
N ILE A 107 8.00 10.41 24.06
CA ILE A 107 7.34 10.57 22.75
C ILE A 107 6.18 9.58 22.64
N PRO A 108 4.95 9.92 23.07
CA PRO A 108 3.82 9.03 22.95
C PRO A 108 3.45 8.81 21.48
N THR A 109 3.00 7.59 21.15
CA THR A 109 2.49 7.28 19.83
C THR A 109 0.98 7.47 19.81
N ALA A 110 0.45 8.18 18.83
CA ALA A 110 -0.98 8.33 18.66
C ALA A 110 -1.65 6.96 18.51
N LYS A 111 -2.77 6.74 19.22
CA LYS A 111 -3.58 5.53 19.07
C LYS A 111 -4.18 5.52 17.67
N LYS A 112 -3.91 4.44 16.92
CA LYS A 112 -4.46 4.29 15.57
C LYS A 112 -5.93 3.92 15.64
N ASP A 113 -6.76 4.74 15.05
CA ASP A 113 -8.18 4.43 14.84
C ASP A 113 -8.29 3.32 13.78
N HIS A 114 -8.86 2.20 14.15
CA HIS A 114 -9.04 1.04 13.25
C HIS A 114 -10.38 1.15 12.51
N ARG A 115 -10.56 2.25 11.76
CA ARG A 115 -11.71 2.32 10.85
C ARG A 115 -11.58 1.22 9.80
N LEU A 116 -12.66 0.44 9.65
CA LEU A 116 -12.74 -0.55 8.60
C LEU A 116 -12.82 0.17 7.24
N PRO A 117 -12.07 -0.27 6.23
CA PRO A 117 -12.17 0.31 4.90
C PRO A 117 -13.56 0.07 4.32
N ALA A 118 -14.08 1.04 3.57
CA ALA A 118 -15.27 0.85 2.79
C ALA A 118 -14.97 -0.12 1.63
N ILE A 119 -15.71 -1.24 1.57
CA ILE A 119 -15.53 -2.25 0.53
C ILE A 119 -16.44 -1.90 -0.66
N LEU A 120 -15.88 -1.95 -1.87
CA LEU A 120 -16.65 -1.84 -3.10
C LEU A 120 -17.45 -3.12 -3.29
N SER A 121 -18.74 -3.01 -3.60
CA SER A 121 -19.55 -4.16 -4.02
C SER A 121 -19.11 -4.67 -5.40
N PRO A 122 -19.48 -5.89 -5.81
CA PRO A 122 -19.19 -6.38 -7.16
C PRO A 122 -19.68 -5.43 -8.26
N GLN A 123 -20.85 -4.80 -8.08
CA GLN A 123 -21.41 -3.84 -8.99
C GLN A 123 -20.57 -2.54 -9.04
N GLU A 124 -20.14 -2.01 -7.91
CA GLU A 124 -19.25 -0.83 -7.86
C GLU A 124 -17.87 -1.11 -8.47
N VAL A 125 -17.34 -2.33 -8.30
CA VAL A 125 -16.11 -2.75 -9.00
C VAL A 125 -16.33 -2.75 -10.49
N LEU A 126 -17.42 -3.33 -11.01
CA LEU A 126 -17.73 -3.34 -12.43
C LEU A 126 -17.81 -1.92 -13.00
N GLN A 127 -18.53 -1.02 -12.32
CA GLN A 127 -18.61 0.40 -12.70
C GLN A 127 -17.24 1.06 -12.75
N LEU A 128 -16.38 0.80 -11.75
CA LEU A 128 -15.02 1.34 -11.71
C LEU A 128 -14.17 0.86 -12.88
N LEU A 129 -14.24 -0.43 -13.21
CA LEU A 129 -13.52 -1.02 -14.34
C LEU A 129 -13.99 -0.43 -15.68
N GLN A 130 -15.29 -0.27 -15.87
CA GLN A 130 -15.89 0.32 -17.08
C GLN A 130 -15.56 1.80 -17.25
N ALA A 131 -15.41 2.53 -16.13
CA ALA A 131 -15.07 3.95 -16.13
C ALA A 131 -13.57 4.25 -16.25
N ALA A 132 -12.73 3.21 -16.44
CA ALA A 132 -11.28 3.38 -16.55
C ALA A 132 -10.89 4.37 -17.68
N PRO A 133 -9.90 5.26 -17.46
CA PRO A 133 -9.55 6.32 -18.42
C PRO A 133 -9.02 5.82 -19.76
N SER A 134 -8.42 4.64 -19.79
CA SER A 134 -7.90 4.01 -21.01
C SER A 134 -7.96 2.49 -20.88
N PHE A 135 -7.74 1.79 -22.02
CA PHE A 135 -7.70 0.32 -22.02
C PHE A 135 -6.58 -0.23 -21.13
N THR A 136 -5.42 0.41 -21.10
CA THR A 136 -4.33 0.04 -20.17
C THR A 136 -4.78 0.10 -18.70
N HIS A 137 -5.50 1.17 -18.33
CA HIS A 137 -6.02 1.30 -16.96
C HIS A 137 -7.12 0.28 -16.65
N HIS A 138 -7.98 -0.02 -17.62
CA HIS A 138 -8.98 -1.09 -17.48
C HIS A 138 -8.31 -2.44 -17.20
N VAL A 139 -7.25 -2.78 -17.95
CA VAL A 139 -6.55 -4.06 -17.80
C VAL A 139 -5.80 -4.14 -16.48
N ILE A 140 -5.08 -3.07 -16.07
CA ILE A 140 -4.35 -3.10 -14.78
C ILE A 140 -5.32 -3.15 -13.59
N PHE A 141 -6.46 -2.45 -13.62
CA PHE A 141 -7.48 -2.53 -12.59
C PHE A 141 -8.07 -3.94 -12.51
N SER A 142 -8.39 -4.54 -13.66
CA SER A 142 -8.88 -5.92 -13.75
C SER A 142 -7.86 -6.92 -13.20
N THR A 143 -6.57 -6.71 -13.50
CA THR A 143 -5.47 -7.53 -12.96
C THR A 143 -5.40 -7.40 -11.45
N MET A 144 -5.42 -6.17 -10.91
CA MET A 144 -5.38 -5.93 -9.47
C MET A 144 -6.59 -6.54 -8.74
N TYR A 145 -7.78 -6.42 -9.31
CA TYR A 145 -8.98 -7.03 -8.73
C TYR A 145 -9.01 -8.55 -8.88
N GLY A 146 -8.62 -9.09 -10.03
CA GLY A 146 -8.66 -10.54 -10.28
C GLY A 146 -7.59 -11.35 -9.54
N THR A 147 -6.53 -10.70 -9.03
CA THR A 147 -5.38 -11.36 -8.39
C THR A 147 -5.12 -10.88 -6.97
N GLY A 148 -5.73 -9.78 -6.56
CA GLY A 148 -5.43 -9.13 -5.29
C GLY A 148 -4.03 -8.51 -5.19
N MET A 149 -3.34 -8.27 -6.30
CA MET A 149 -2.03 -7.63 -6.33
C MET A 149 -2.03 -6.23 -5.70
N ARG A 150 -0.90 -5.85 -5.10
CA ARG A 150 -0.63 -4.44 -4.77
C ARG A 150 -0.35 -3.66 -6.04
N VAL A 151 -0.63 -2.36 -6.04
CA VAL A 151 -0.30 -1.51 -7.19
C VAL A 151 1.17 -1.61 -7.60
N SER A 152 2.09 -1.67 -6.63
CA SER A 152 3.51 -1.85 -6.91
C SER A 152 3.86 -3.19 -7.55
N GLU A 153 3.11 -4.25 -7.27
CA GLU A 153 3.27 -5.56 -7.87
C GLU A 153 2.70 -5.56 -9.30
N ALA A 154 1.53 -4.95 -9.48
CA ALA A 154 0.86 -4.88 -10.78
C ALA A 154 1.66 -4.05 -11.81
N VAL A 155 2.20 -2.90 -11.43
CA VAL A 155 3.00 -2.07 -12.36
C VAL A 155 4.32 -2.73 -12.77
N HIS A 156 4.89 -3.59 -11.92
CA HIS A 156 6.13 -4.32 -12.20
C HIS A 156 5.89 -5.73 -12.77
N LEU A 157 4.65 -6.05 -13.17
CA LEU A 157 4.35 -7.32 -13.81
C LEU A 157 5.02 -7.39 -15.17
N ARG A 158 5.65 -8.53 -15.48
CA ARG A 158 6.30 -8.79 -16.77
C ARG A 158 5.53 -9.85 -17.55
N PRO A 159 5.55 -9.82 -18.89
CA PRO A 159 4.91 -10.87 -19.70
C PRO A 159 5.35 -12.31 -19.31
N PRO A 160 6.63 -12.60 -19.02
CA PRO A 160 7.08 -13.94 -18.61
C PRO A 160 6.53 -14.42 -17.25
N ASP A 161 6.03 -13.49 -16.40
CA ASP A 161 5.44 -13.85 -15.11
C ASP A 161 4.06 -14.51 -15.24
N ILE A 162 3.48 -14.48 -16.46
CA ILE A 162 2.14 -14.98 -16.76
C ILE A 162 2.26 -16.38 -17.34
N ASP A 163 2.05 -17.41 -16.50
CA ASP A 163 2.05 -18.81 -16.92
C ASP A 163 0.62 -19.23 -17.35
N SER A 164 0.35 -19.14 -18.64
CA SER A 164 -0.96 -19.50 -19.20
C SER A 164 -1.19 -21.01 -19.24
N GLN A 165 -0.17 -21.85 -19.12
CA GLN A 165 -0.33 -23.32 -19.08
C GLN A 165 -0.76 -23.76 -17.67
N ARG A 166 -0.14 -23.21 -16.64
CA ARG A 166 -0.49 -23.49 -15.25
C ARG A 166 -1.62 -22.64 -14.71
N MET A 167 -2.08 -21.64 -15.48
CA MET A 167 -3.10 -20.68 -15.09
C MET A 167 -2.73 -19.94 -13.81
N MET A 168 -1.48 -19.45 -13.75
CA MET A 168 -0.92 -18.71 -12.61
C MET A 168 -0.17 -17.47 -13.05
N ILE A 169 -0.07 -16.50 -12.15
CA ILE A 169 0.82 -15.35 -12.29
C ILE A 169 1.80 -15.39 -11.13
N ARG A 170 3.09 -15.35 -11.46
CA ARG A 170 4.18 -15.24 -10.48
C ARG A 170 4.35 -13.78 -10.07
N ILE A 171 4.25 -13.51 -8.79
CA ILE A 171 4.52 -12.19 -8.22
C ILE A 171 5.89 -12.24 -7.57
N GLU A 172 6.88 -11.64 -8.20
CA GLU A 172 8.19 -11.45 -7.59
C GLU A 172 8.14 -10.29 -6.61
N LEU A 173 8.64 -10.50 -5.40
CA LEU A 173 8.77 -9.47 -4.40
C LEU A 173 10.20 -8.93 -4.41
N SER A 174 10.36 -7.61 -4.52
CA SER A 174 11.65 -6.94 -4.43
C SER A 174 12.39 -7.34 -3.13
N LYS A 175 13.70 -7.65 -3.29
CA LYS A 175 14.71 -7.97 -2.27
C LYS A 175 14.22 -8.64 -0.98
N GLY A 176 14.45 -9.95 -0.87
CA GLY A 176 14.40 -10.69 0.40
C GLY A 176 13.04 -11.26 0.80
N HIS A 177 12.01 -11.14 -0.01
CA HIS A 177 10.72 -11.77 0.23
C HIS A 177 10.49 -12.89 -0.77
N LYS A 178 10.01 -14.06 -0.28
CA LYS A 178 9.59 -15.15 -1.15
C LYS A 178 8.47 -14.65 -2.07
N GLY A 179 8.65 -14.81 -3.38
CA GLY A 179 7.60 -14.59 -4.36
C GLY A 179 6.38 -15.45 -4.02
N ARG A 180 5.24 -15.11 -4.61
CA ARG A 180 4.03 -15.94 -4.53
C ARG A 180 3.40 -16.09 -5.88
N ASP A 181 2.74 -17.22 -6.08
CA ASP A 181 1.91 -17.45 -7.24
C ASP A 181 0.45 -17.12 -6.90
N VAL A 182 -0.25 -16.48 -7.82
CA VAL A 182 -1.68 -16.20 -7.72
C VAL A 182 -2.40 -16.80 -8.91
N GLN A 183 -3.68 -17.15 -8.70
CA GLN A 183 -4.49 -17.74 -9.74
C GLN A 183 -4.75 -16.74 -10.88
N LEU A 184 -4.58 -17.19 -12.11
CA LEU A 184 -4.96 -16.50 -13.34
C LEU A 184 -6.31 -17.05 -13.81
N SER A 185 -7.37 -16.23 -13.74
CA SER A 185 -8.67 -16.65 -14.25
C SER A 185 -8.67 -16.66 -15.78
N PRO A 186 -9.49 -17.53 -16.45
CA PRO A 186 -9.61 -17.54 -17.91
C PRO A 186 -10.00 -16.17 -18.48
N LYS A 187 -10.92 -15.45 -17.84
CA LYS A 187 -11.33 -14.10 -18.25
C LYS A 187 -10.17 -13.09 -18.19
N LEU A 188 -9.36 -13.17 -17.14
CA LEU A 188 -8.19 -12.29 -17.03
C LEU A 188 -7.12 -12.63 -18.07
N LEU A 189 -6.87 -13.92 -18.34
CA LEU A 189 -5.94 -14.34 -19.37
C LEU A 189 -6.36 -13.83 -20.76
N GLU A 190 -7.63 -13.95 -21.08
CA GLU A 190 -8.16 -13.44 -22.36
C GLU A 190 -7.98 -11.92 -22.48
N LEU A 191 -8.30 -11.18 -21.42
CA LEU A 191 -8.11 -9.73 -21.37
C LEU A 191 -6.62 -9.34 -21.52
N LEU A 192 -5.71 -10.04 -20.83
CA LEU A 192 -4.26 -9.82 -20.94
C LEU A 192 -3.74 -10.16 -22.34
N ARG A 193 -4.25 -11.21 -22.99
CA ARG A 193 -3.92 -11.55 -24.38
C ARG A 193 -4.41 -10.49 -25.37
N CYS A 194 -5.63 -9.97 -25.17
CA CYS A 194 -6.15 -8.88 -25.97
C CYS A 194 -5.27 -7.63 -25.83
N TYR A 195 -4.95 -7.27 -24.62
CA TYR A 195 -4.05 -6.15 -24.32
C TYR A 195 -2.67 -6.33 -24.96
N TRP A 196 -2.07 -7.51 -24.79
CA TRP A 196 -0.75 -7.82 -25.36
C TRP A 196 -0.73 -7.68 -26.88
N ARG A 197 -1.78 -8.13 -27.59
CA ARG A 197 -1.87 -8.00 -29.04
C ARG A 197 -1.90 -6.55 -29.52
N GLN A 198 -2.54 -5.67 -28.75
CA GLN A 198 -2.70 -4.26 -29.11
C GLN A 198 -1.45 -3.43 -28.73
N VAL A 199 -0.92 -3.62 -27.55
CA VAL A 199 0.16 -2.77 -27.00
C VAL A 199 1.54 -3.32 -27.29
N ARG A 200 1.68 -4.67 -27.45
CA ARG A 200 2.98 -5.35 -27.62
C ARG A 200 4.00 -4.91 -26.58
N PRO A 201 3.71 -5.05 -25.30
CA PRO A 201 4.59 -4.61 -24.25
C PRO A 201 5.95 -5.32 -24.31
N GLY A 202 7.03 -4.58 -24.00
CA GLY A 202 8.39 -5.09 -23.91
C GLY A 202 8.67 -5.77 -22.57
N GLU A 203 9.55 -5.14 -21.75
CA GLU A 203 9.93 -5.68 -20.45
C GLU A 203 8.75 -5.69 -19.46
N TRP A 204 7.97 -4.61 -19.40
CA TRP A 204 6.87 -4.43 -18.46
C TRP A 204 5.53 -4.66 -19.13
N MET A 205 4.65 -5.45 -18.48
CA MET A 205 3.30 -5.68 -19.00
C MET A 205 2.52 -4.36 -19.15
N PHE A 206 2.76 -3.39 -18.28
CA PHE A 206 2.16 -2.06 -18.32
C PHE A 206 3.28 -1.01 -18.46
N PRO A 207 3.69 -0.68 -19.70
CA PRO A 207 4.73 0.29 -19.95
C PRO A 207 4.30 1.70 -19.55
N GLY A 208 5.23 2.49 -19.03
CA GLY A 208 5.06 3.90 -18.72
C GLY A 208 5.26 4.80 -19.94
N GLN A 209 5.25 6.11 -19.71
CA GLN A 209 5.55 7.11 -20.74
C GLN A 209 7.06 7.23 -21.02
N ILE A 210 7.89 6.90 -20.05
CA ILE A 210 9.34 6.89 -20.19
C ILE A 210 9.76 5.53 -20.73
N PRO A 211 10.57 5.45 -21.79
CA PRO A 211 11.06 4.17 -22.31
C PRO A 211 11.68 3.31 -21.21
N ASP A 212 11.46 2.02 -21.29
CA ASP A 212 11.97 0.99 -20.35
C ASP A 212 11.57 1.17 -18.88
N GLN A 213 10.61 2.03 -18.61
CA GLN A 213 10.05 2.22 -17.28
C GLN A 213 8.61 1.67 -17.21
N PRO A 214 8.22 1.05 -16.09
CA PRO A 214 6.84 0.62 -15.88
C PRO A 214 5.92 1.83 -15.67
N LEU A 215 4.63 1.62 -15.81
CA LEU A 215 3.60 2.60 -15.44
C LEU A 215 3.78 3.05 -13.98
N GLY A 216 3.76 4.35 -13.73
CA GLY A 216 3.94 4.90 -12.39
C GLY A 216 2.79 4.52 -11.44
N ARG A 217 3.11 4.19 -10.18
CA ARG A 217 2.09 3.89 -9.15
C ARG A 217 1.14 5.06 -8.91
N GLU A 218 1.64 6.27 -8.99
CA GLU A 218 0.87 7.51 -8.85
C GLU A 218 -0.11 7.67 -10.01
N ALA A 219 0.33 7.41 -11.25
CA ALA A 219 -0.53 7.44 -12.43
C ALA A 219 -1.70 6.43 -12.30
N VAL A 220 -1.45 5.23 -11.75
CA VAL A 220 -2.52 4.27 -11.46
C VAL A 220 -3.46 4.80 -10.37
N GLY A 221 -2.93 5.46 -9.34
CA GLY A 221 -3.71 6.09 -8.27
C GLY A 221 -4.65 7.18 -8.82
N ASP A 222 -4.11 8.07 -9.64
CA ASP A 222 -4.86 9.15 -10.29
C ASP A 222 -5.94 8.60 -11.23
N ALA A 223 -5.60 7.57 -11.99
CA ALA A 223 -6.54 6.89 -12.88
C ALA A 223 -7.71 6.24 -12.11
N VAL A 224 -7.44 5.59 -10.96
CA VAL A 224 -8.50 5.06 -10.07
C VAL A 224 -9.38 6.17 -9.53
N ALA A 225 -8.79 7.29 -9.08
CA ALA A 225 -9.55 8.43 -8.59
C ALA A 225 -10.43 9.06 -9.70
N GLN A 226 -9.91 9.14 -10.93
CA GLN A 226 -10.66 9.61 -12.08
C GLN A 226 -11.82 8.66 -12.44
N ALA A 227 -11.55 7.35 -12.50
CA ALA A 227 -12.56 6.33 -12.77
C ALA A 227 -13.67 6.34 -11.69
N SER A 228 -13.30 6.48 -10.42
CA SER A 228 -14.24 6.57 -9.31
C SER A 228 -15.20 7.76 -9.46
N ARG A 229 -14.67 8.93 -9.83
CA ARG A 229 -15.50 10.12 -10.10
C ARG A 229 -16.44 9.92 -11.30
N ARG A 230 -15.93 9.34 -12.42
CA ARG A 230 -16.73 9.04 -13.62
C ARG A 230 -17.84 8.02 -13.34
N ALA A 231 -17.56 7.02 -12.50
CA ALA A 231 -18.53 6.01 -12.09
C ALA A 231 -19.51 6.52 -11.02
N GLY A 232 -19.38 7.75 -10.52
CA GLY A 232 -20.26 8.31 -9.48
C GLY A 232 -20.15 7.59 -8.13
N LEU A 233 -19.02 6.94 -7.83
CA LEU A 233 -18.83 6.21 -6.58
C LEU A 233 -18.70 7.17 -5.41
N LYS A 234 -19.54 6.99 -4.38
CA LYS A 234 -19.50 7.80 -3.15
C LYS A 234 -18.37 7.39 -2.19
N LYS A 235 -17.87 6.17 -2.32
CA LYS A 235 -16.81 5.61 -1.48
C LYS A 235 -15.45 6.15 -1.92
N HIS A 236 -14.60 6.52 -0.96
CA HIS A 236 -13.22 6.88 -1.26
C HIS A 236 -12.47 5.66 -1.82
N THR A 237 -12.14 5.72 -3.10
CA THR A 237 -11.58 4.59 -3.85
C THR A 237 -10.11 4.84 -4.16
N THR A 238 -9.29 3.85 -3.87
CA THR A 238 -7.84 3.82 -4.13
C THR A 238 -7.48 2.49 -4.80
N PRO A 239 -6.27 2.34 -5.36
CA PRO A 239 -5.81 1.03 -5.82
C PRO A 239 -5.94 -0.09 -4.78
N HIS A 240 -5.74 0.23 -3.51
CA HIS A 240 -5.95 -0.73 -2.41
C HIS A 240 -7.40 -1.16 -2.22
N SER A 241 -8.38 -0.35 -2.64
CA SER A 241 -9.80 -0.72 -2.55
C SER A 241 -10.14 -1.92 -3.42
N LEU A 242 -9.49 -2.07 -4.60
CA LEU A 242 -9.64 -3.26 -5.46
C LEU A 242 -9.13 -4.52 -4.76
N ARG A 243 -7.99 -4.43 -4.10
CA ARG A 243 -7.43 -5.55 -3.33
C ARG A 243 -8.27 -5.89 -2.10
N HIS A 244 -8.86 -4.90 -1.44
CA HIS A 244 -9.79 -5.13 -0.34
C HIS A 244 -11.07 -5.80 -0.82
N ALA A 245 -11.63 -5.34 -1.95
CA ALA A 245 -12.79 -5.97 -2.57
C ALA A 245 -12.51 -7.42 -2.98
N TYR A 246 -11.35 -7.71 -3.61
CA TYR A 246 -10.92 -9.07 -3.91
C TYR A 246 -10.95 -9.98 -2.68
N ALA A 247 -10.35 -9.52 -1.57
CA ALA A 247 -10.27 -10.31 -0.34
C ALA A 247 -11.64 -10.60 0.27
N VAL A 248 -12.52 -9.59 0.31
CA VAL A 248 -13.86 -9.73 0.88
C VAL A 248 -14.75 -10.59 -0.02
N HIS A 249 -14.72 -10.36 -1.35
CA HIS A 249 -15.53 -11.16 -2.28
C HIS A 249 -15.10 -12.63 -2.31
N LEU A 250 -13.79 -12.95 -2.16
CA LEU A 250 -13.35 -14.34 -1.98
C LEU A 250 -13.86 -14.95 -0.70
N LEU A 251 -13.87 -14.18 0.39
CA LEU A 251 -14.37 -14.64 1.67
C LEU A 251 -15.88 -14.89 1.61
N GLU A 252 -16.63 -13.99 0.98
CA GLU A 252 -18.09 -14.12 0.74
C GLU A 252 -18.42 -15.28 -0.19
N ALA A 253 -17.49 -15.62 -1.12
CA ALA A 253 -17.58 -16.83 -1.96
C ALA A 253 -17.15 -18.12 -1.23
N GLY A 254 -16.92 -18.08 0.09
CA GLY A 254 -16.58 -19.25 0.91
C GLY A 254 -15.11 -19.66 0.91
N THR A 255 -14.20 -18.80 0.38
CA THR A 255 -12.78 -19.10 0.43
C THR A 255 -12.24 -18.94 1.85
N ASP A 256 -11.51 -19.95 2.33
CA ASP A 256 -10.90 -19.94 3.66
C ASP A 256 -9.93 -18.75 3.84
N VAL A 257 -9.94 -18.16 5.03
CA VAL A 257 -9.13 -16.97 5.38
C VAL A 257 -7.63 -17.22 5.28
N ARG A 258 -7.17 -18.45 5.54
CA ARG A 258 -5.78 -18.84 5.42
C ARG A 258 -5.34 -18.86 3.95
N ARG A 259 -6.20 -19.36 3.06
CA ARG A 259 -5.98 -19.34 1.63
C ARG A 259 -5.92 -17.90 1.11
N ILE A 260 -6.81 -17.03 1.57
CA ILE A 260 -6.78 -15.60 1.24
C ILE A 260 -5.48 -14.95 1.75
N GLN A 261 -5.00 -15.29 2.95
CA GLN A 261 -3.73 -14.82 3.47
C GLN A 261 -2.55 -15.16 2.53
N LEU A 262 -2.50 -16.40 2.04
CA LEU A 262 -1.46 -16.86 1.11
C LEU A 262 -1.53 -16.12 -0.22
N LEU A 263 -2.72 -16.02 -0.83
CA LEU A 263 -2.95 -15.30 -2.09
C LEU A 263 -2.54 -13.83 -2.00
N LEU A 264 -2.85 -13.17 -0.88
CA LEU A 264 -2.48 -11.78 -0.65
C LEU A 264 -1.00 -11.60 -0.24
N GLY A 265 -0.31 -12.66 0.18
CA GLY A 265 1.05 -12.57 0.70
C GLY A 265 1.14 -11.74 1.99
N HIS A 266 0.18 -11.91 2.89
CA HIS A 266 0.22 -11.28 4.21
C HIS A 266 1.09 -12.09 5.17
N ARG A 267 2.11 -11.46 5.77
CA ARG A 267 2.97 -12.11 6.77
C ARG A 267 2.21 -12.52 8.03
N SER A 268 1.22 -11.73 8.44
CA SER A 268 0.41 -11.98 9.63
C SER A 268 -1.03 -12.26 9.26
N LEU A 269 -1.61 -13.29 9.87
CA LEU A 269 -3.03 -13.62 9.76
C LEU A 269 -3.91 -12.46 10.26
N SER A 270 -3.46 -11.71 11.27
CA SER A 270 -4.19 -10.55 11.81
C SER A 270 -4.50 -9.48 10.75
N THR A 271 -3.65 -9.37 9.71
CA THR A 271 -3.90 -8.45 8.59
C THR A 271 -5.09 -8.93 7.74
N THR A 272 -5.24 -10.25 7.55
CA THR A 272 -6.32 -10.85 6.78
C THR A 272 -7.59 -10.99 7.62
N ALA A 273 -7.47 -11.28 8.91
CA ALA A 273 -8.60 -11.43 9.84
C ALA A 273 -9.49 -10.16 9.93
N ARG A 274 -8.95 -8.98 9.55
CA ARG A 274 -9.77 -7.77 9.45
C ARG A 274 -10.90 -7.88 8.42
N TYR A 275 -10.72 -8.71 7.38
CA TYR A 275 -11.76 -8.93 6.36
C TYR A 275 -12.93 -9.76 6.90
N LEU A 276 -12.72 -10.62 7.92
CA LEU A 276 -13.80 -11.35 8.60
C LEU A 276 -14.86 -10.42 9.20
N ARG A 277 -14.45 -9.21 9.65
CA ARG A 277 -15.39 -8.22 10.19
C ARG A 277 -16.17 -7.47 9.12
N LEU A 278 -15.79 -7.62 7.85
CA LEU A 278 -16.36 -6.91 6.70
C LEU A 278 -17.26 -7.80 5.84
N ALA A 279 -17.07 -9.12 5.90
CA ALA A 279 -17.86 -10.09 5.17
C ALA A 279 -19.15 -10.40 5.93
N THR A 280 -20.24 -9.80 5.49
CA THR A 280 -21.57 -9.94 6.13
C THR A 280 -22.11 -11.35 5.96
N THR A 281 -21.86 -11.98 4.82
CA THR A 281 -22.35 -13.32 4.47
C THR A 281 -21.68 -14.46 5.23
N ALA A 282 -20.42 -14.29 5.64
CA ALA A 282 -19.67 -15.32 6.37
C ALA A 282 -20.27 -15.63 7.75
N VAL A 283 -20.93 -14.64 8.38
CA VAL A 283 -21.60 -14.83 9.66
C VAL A 283 -22.96 -15.52 9.45
N CYS A 284 -23.68 -15.16 8.38
CA CYS A 284 -25.03 -15.69 8.09
C CYS A 284 -25.01 -17.09 7.46
N ALA A 285 -23.88 -17.52 6.88
CA ALA A 285 -23.74 -18.84 6.25
C ALA A 285 -23.29 -19.95 7.23
N THR A 286 -23.14 -19.64 8.51
CA THR A 286 -22.71 -20.62 9.51
C THR A 286 -23.93 -21.44 9.98
N THR A 287 -23.92 -22.75 9.73
CA THR A 287 -24.91 -23.66 10.29
C THR A 287 -24.76 -23.69 11.81
N SER A 288 -25.87 -23.53 12.52
CA SER A 288 -25.84 -23.65 13.98
C SER A 288 -25.40 -25.06 14.41
N PRO A 289 -24.49 -25.18 15.37
CA PRO A 289 -24.20 -26.51 15.94
C PRO A 289 -25.43 -27.26 16.42
N LEU A 290 -26.47 -26.55 16.82
CA LEU A 290 -27.75 -27.14 17.22
C LEU A 290 -28.45 -27.87 16.07
N ASP A 291 -28.33 -27.34 14.84
CA ASP A 291 -28.92 -27.92 13.64
C ASP A 291 -28.19 -29.21 13.19
N LEU A 292 -26.96 -29.43 13.70
CA LEU A 292 -26.18 -30.64 13.46
C LEU A 292 -26.46 -31.74 14.47
N LEU A 293 -27.25 -31.47 15.53
CA LEU A 293 -27.65 -32.46 16.50
C LEU A 293 -28.90 -33.22 16.01
N PRO A 294 -28.99 -34.53 16.23
CA PRO A 294 -30.16 -35.32 15.87
C PRO A 294 -31.30 -35.09 16.86
N LEU A 295 -31.65 -33.84 17.11
CA LEU A 295 -32.76 -33.46 17.98
C LEU A 295 -34.03 -33.43 17.13
N SER A 296 -34.95 -34.35 17.34
CA SER A 296 -36.34 -34.19 16.91
C SER A 296 -37.01 -33.18 17.84
N ILE A 297 -37.41 -32.03 17.30
CA ILE A 297 -38.33 -31.13 18.00
C ILE A 297 -39.66 -31.86 17.98
N ALA A 298 -39.91 -32.66 19.04
CA ALA A 298 -41.23 -33.27 19.25
C ALA A 298 -42.25 -32.14 19.38
N ASP A 299 -43.32 -32.21 18.60
CA ASP A 299 -44.44 -31.30 18.64
C ASP A 299 -44.93 -31.18 20.10
N SER A 300 -44.57 -30.08 20.75
CA SER A 300 -45.25 -29.69 21.98
C SER A 300 -46.58 -29.04 21.62
N LYS A 301 -47.53 -29.89 21.17
CA LYS A 301 -48.94 -29.60 21.25
C LYS A 301 -49.47 -30.35 22.45
N ALA A 302 -49.61 -29.64 23.53
CA ALA A 302 -50.56 -29.93 24.61
C ALA A 302 -51.15 -28.62 25.11
#